data_63043138eae7f86d21c894c2a9580c24
#
_entry.id   63043138eae7f86d21c894c2a9580c24
#
_cell.length_a   1.000
_cell.length_b   1.000
_cell.length_c   1.000
_cell.angle_alpha   90.00
_cell.angle_beta   90.00
_cell.angle_gamma   90.00
#
_symmetry.space_group_name_H-M   'P 1'
#
loop_
_entity.id
_entity.type
_entity.pdbx_description
1 polymer ?
#
loop_
_entity_poly.entity_id
_entity_poly.type
_entity_poly.pdbx_seq_one_letter_code
_entity_poly.pdbx_strand_id
1 'polypeptide(L)'
;ILIGFSTLASHFMPDDFIFKNFFIFIGNPVMAMLISVLVAIFTLGLARGKSMTELMGSISNSISSITMVLLIIAGAGALKQILIDSGVSDYIGQLLSDSNISPLILAWLIATVIRVCVGSENVAGLTAAGIVLPLVSNTGVNAELMVLAIGSGSLMLSHVNDSGFWMFKEYFNLSVKETLSTWTVMETTVGVMGLIGVLILNAF
;
A
#
# COMPACT_ATOMS: atom_id res chain seq x y z
N ILE A 1 -3.69 17.65 10.16
CA ILE A 1 -4.43 18.00 11.39
C ILE A 1 -5.67 17.13 11.53
N LEU A 2 -6.60 17.12 10.56
CA LEU A 2 -7.85 16.34 10.66
C LEU A 2 -7.62 14.84 10.88
N ILE A 3 -6.72 14.22 10.11
CA ILE A 3 -6.36 12.80 10.23
C ILE A 3 -5.75 12.52 11.61
N GLY A 4 -4.79 13.34 12.07
CA GLY A 4 -4.19 13.17 13.39
C GLY A 4 -5.19 13.33 14.54
N PHE A 5 -6.11 14.30 14.41
CA PHE A 5 -7.17 14.47 15.40
C PHE A 5 -8.14 13.29 15.44
N SER A 6 -8.49 12.72 14.29
CA SER A 6 -9.32 11.50 14.21
C SER A 6 -8.65 10.30 14.89
N THR A 7 -7.35 10.12 14.69
CA THR A 7 -6.59 9.05 15.35
C THR A 7 -6.60 9.23 16.88
N LEU A 8 -6.40 10.47 17.35
CA LEU A 8 -6.50 10.77 18.78
C LEU A 8 -7.93 10.54 19.31
N ALA A 9 -8.95 10.98 18.57
CA ALA A 9 -10.35 10.79 18.94
C ALA A 9 -10.72 9.30 19.02
N SER A 10 -10.25 8.48 18.08
CA SER A 10 -10.53 7.04 18.09
C SER A 10 -9.90 6.32 19.29
N HIS A 11 -8.75 6.81 19.78
CA HIS A 11 -7.98 6.15 20.84
C HIS A 11 -8.32 6.65 22.24
N PHE A 12 -8.59 7.96 22.39
CA PHE A 12 -8.78 8.59 23.70
C PHE A 12 -10.22 8.94 24.06
N MET A 13 -11.14 8.98 23.06
CA MET A 13 -12.54 9.30 23.35
C MET A 13 -13.35 8.05 23.71
N PRO A 14 -14.20 8.10 24.75
CA PRO A 14 -15.13 7.02 25.07
C PRO A 14 -16.06 6.70 23.89
N ASP A 15 -16.48 5.43 23.78
CA ASP A 15 -17.35 4.99 22.67
C ASP A 15 -18.73 5.69 22.68
N ASP A 16 -19.22 6.07 23.87
CA ASP A 16 -20.49 6.75 24.07
C ASP A 16 -20.46 8.26 23.73
N PHE A 17 -19.30 8.80 23.35
CA PHE A 17 -19.20 10.22 23.05
C PHE A 17 -19.87 10.54 21.71
N ILE A 18 -20.94 11.34 21.78
CA ILE A 18 -21.85 11.68 20.66
C ILE A 18 -21.09 12.14 19.38
N PHE A 19 -19.98 12.88 19.54
CA PHE A 19 -19.22 13.41 18.42
C PHE A 19 -18.04 12.52 17.97
N LYS A 20 -17.78 11.37 18.61
CA LYS A 20 -16.68 10.49 18.24
C LYS A 20 -16.77 10.07 16.77
N ASN A 21 -17.91 9.57 16.33
CA ASN A 21 -18.13 9.16 14.94
C ASN A 21 -17.98 10.31 13.94
N PHE A 22 -18.38 11.51 14.32
CA PHE A 22 -18.19 12.71 13.50
C PHE A 22 -16.71 13.04 13.32
N PHE A 23 -15.89 12.99 14.37
CA PHE A 23 -14.46 13.24 14.28
C PHE A 23 -13.73 12.15 13.49
N ILE A 24 -14.12 10.89 13.64
CA ILE A 24 -13.61 9.78 12.83
C ILE A 24 -13.97 10.00 11.36
N PHE A 25 -15.20 10.40 11.06
CA PHE A 25 -15.65 10.65 9.69
C PHE A 25 -14.89 11.79 9.01
N ILE A 26 -14.78 12.96 9.64
CA ILE A 26 -14.07 14.12 9.03
C ILE A 26 -12.58 13.90 8.96
N GLY A 27 -12.03 13.04 9.80
CA GLY A 27 -10.61 12.66 9.77
C GLY A 27 -10.31 11.45 8.89
N ASN A 28 -11.32 10.84 8.28
CA ASN A 28 -11.08 9.85 7.21
C ASN A 28 -10.21 10.50 6.12
N PRO A 29 -9.15 9.84 5.62
CA PRO A 29 -8.22 10.43 4.65
C PRO A 29 -8.91 11.06 3.45
N VAL A 30 -9.93 10.41 2.87
CA VAL A 30 -10.67 10.93 1.72
C VAL A 30 -11.44 12.20 2.08
N MET A 31 -12.17 12.20 3.21
CA MET A 31 -12.92 13.36 3.68
C MET A 31 -12.01 14.51 4.09
N ALA A 32 -10.90 14.22 4.77
CA ALA A 32 -9.91 15.21 5.17
C ALA A 32 -9.28 15.90 3.95
N MET A 33 -8.94 15.14 2.89
CA MET A 33 -8.43 15.69 1.64
C MET A 33 -9.49 16.54 0.92
N LEU A 34 -10.73 16.07 0.82
CA LEU A 34 -11.84 16.84 0.23
C LEU A 34 -12.05 18.16 0.95
N ILE A 35 -12.15 18.13 2.28
CA ILE A 35 -12.29 19.33 3.10
C ILE A 35 -11.12 20.29 2.89
N SER A 36 -9.89 19.77 2.84
CA SER A 36 -8.70 20.58 2.60
C SER A 36 -8.71 21.29 1.25
N VAL A 37 -9.17 20.63 0.18
CA VAL A 37 -9.34 21.23 -1.14
C VAL A 37 -10.41 22.34 -1.11
N LEU A 38 -11.57 22.08 -0.47
CA LEU A 38 -12.63 23.08 -0.34
C LEU A 38 -12.18 24.31 0.45
N VAL A 39 -11.46 24.11 1.56
CA VAL A 39 -10.87 25.19 2.35
C VAL A 39 -9.84 25.97 1.51
N ALA A 40 -9.00 25.30 0.73
CA ALA A 40 -8.00 25.93 -0.13
C ALA A 40 -8.67 26.79 -1.23
N ILE A 41 -9.74 26.29 -1.86
CA ILE A 41 -10.52 27.04 -2.86
C ILE A 41 -11.02 28.36 -2.26
N PHE A 42 -11.55 28.30 -1.03
CA PHE A 42 -12.05 29.49 -0.37
C PHE A 42 -10.91 30.42 0.10
N THR A 43 -9.98 29.92 0.90
CA THR A 43 -8.96 30.76 1.58
C THR A 43 -7.84 31.24 0.67
N LEU A 44 -7.37 30.38 -0.24
CA LEU A 44 -6.26 30.69 -1.16
C LEU A 44 -6.73 31.16 -2.54
N GLY A 45 -8.03 30.93 -2.83
CA GLY A 45 -8.66 31.33 -4.09
C GLY A 45 -9.58 32.55 -3.92
N LEU A 46 -10.82 32.30 -3.54
CA LEU A 46 -11.88 33.34 -3.50
C LEU A 46 -11.54 34.49 -2.55
N ALA A 47 -11.05 34.20 -1.34
CA ALA A 47 -10.66 35.23 -0.39
C ALA A 47 -9.46 36.08 -0.84
N ARG A 48 -8.73 35.61 -1.86
CA ARG A 48 -7.62 36.35 -2.49
C ARG A 48 -7.99 37.02 -3.81
N GLY A 49 -9.30 37.10 -4.12
CA GLY A 49 -9.83 37.82 -5.26
C GLY A 49 -9.80 37.05 -6.58
N LYS A 50 -9.48 35.74 -6.57
CA LYS A 50 -9.61 34.90 -7.77
C LYS A 50 -11.09 34.63 -8.07
N SER A 51 -11.46 34.65 -9.35
CA SER A 51 -12.78 34.28 -9.78
C SER A 51 -13.02 32.76 -9.71
N MET A 52 -14.28 32.32 -9.56
CA MET A 52 -14.61 30.90 -9.59
C MET A 52 -14.21 30.25 -10.91
N THR A 53 -14.29 30.96 -12.02
CA THR A 53 -13.90 30.47 -13.35
C THR A 53 -12.39 30.16 -13.42
N GLU A 54 -11.55 31.04 -12.88
CA GLU A 54 -10.10 30.81 -12.82
C GLU A 54 -9.75 29.63 -11.92
N LEU A 55 -10.44 29.47 -10.79
CA LEU A 55 -10.25 28.35 -9.87
C LEU A 55 -10.65 27.02 -10.52
N MET A 56 -11.80 26.98 -11.18
CA MET A 56 -12.24 25.80 -11.92
C MET A 56 -11.30 25.43 -13.07
N GLY A 57 -10.77 26.43 -13.77
CA GLY A 57 -9.72 26.23 -14.77
C GLY A 57 -8.45 25.58 -14.18
N SER A 58 -8.00 26.08 -13.03
CA SER A 58 -6.84 25.51 -12.34
C SER A 58 -7.09 24.07 -11.86
N ILE A 59 -8.27 23.79 -11.32
CA ILE A 59 -8.66 22.43 -10.89
C ILE A 59 -8.73 21.49 -12.10
N SER A 60 -9.35 21.94 -13.21
CA SER A 60 -9.44 21.15 -14.45
C SER A 60 -8.07 20.80 -15.00
N ASN A 61 -7.15 21.74 -15.03
CA ASN A 61 -5.77 21.50 -15.46
C ASN A 61 -5.04 20.52 -14.53
N SER A 62 -5.24 20.64 -13.22
CA SER A 62 -4.66 19.70 -12.25
C SER A 62 -5.21 18.29 -12.43
N ILE A 63 -6.51 18.12 -12.65
CA ILE A 63 -7.12 16.81 -12.93
C ILE A 63 -6.58 16.25 -14.24
N SER A 64 -6.48 17.07 -15.29
CA SER A 64 -5.95 16.65 -16.59
C SER A 64 -4.50 16.16 -16.48
N SER A 65 -3.68 16.78 -15.64
CA SER A 65 -2.28 16.40 -15.45
C SER A 65 -2.11 15.02 -14.77
N ILE A 66 -3.08 14.59 -13.95
CA ILE A 66 -3.05 13.29 -13.26
C ILE A 66 -3.93 12.22 -13.91
N THR A 67 -4.65 12.55 -14.98
CA THR A 67 -5.60 11.62 -15.62
C THR A 67 -4.92 10.33 -16.08
N MET A 68 -3.71 10.42 -16.65
CA MET A 68 -2.96 9.23 -17.07
C MET A 68 -2.62 8.33 -15.88
N VAL A 69 -2.19 8.93 -14.76
CA VAL A 69 -1.89 8.20 -13.52
C VAL A 69 -3.13 7.48 -13.01
N LEU A 70 -4.29 8.15 -12.99
CA LEU A 70 -5.56 7.54 -12.55
C LEU A 70 -5.97 6.37 -13.45
N LEU A 71 -5.81 6.49 -14.77
CA LEU A 71 -6.11 5.41 -15.71
C LEU A 71 -5.18 4.21 -15.51
N ILE A 72 -3.89 4.44 -15.29
CA ILE A 72 -2.91 3.38 -15.03
C ILE A 72 -3.24 2.68 -13.71
N ILE A 73 -3.53 3.42 -12.64
CA ILE A 73 -3.94 2.86 -11.35
C ILE A 73 -5.20 2.01 -11.48
N ALA A 74 -6.20 2.52 -12.21
CA ALA A 74 -7.44 1.78 -12.46
C ALA A 74 -7.18 0.49 -13.25
N GLY A 75 -6.35 0.53 -14.29
CA GLY A 75 -5.96 -0.63 -15.09
C GLY A 75 -5.18 -1.68 -14.28
N ALA A 76 -4.21 -1.23 -13.48
CA ALA A 76 -3.47 -2.11 -12.56
C ALA A 76 -4.40 -2.73 -11.51
N GLY A 77 -5.37 -1.98 -10.99
CA GLY A 77 -6.39 -2.48 -10.08
C GLY A 77 -7.27 -3.54 -10.70
N ALA A 78 -7.69 -3.36 -11.96
CA ALA A 78 -8.48 -4.35 -12.70
C ALA A 78 -7.68 -5.63 -12.94
N LEU A 79 -6.42 -5.53 -13.38
CA LEU A 79 -5.54 -6.68 -13.56
C LEU A 79 -5.35 -7.45 -12.24
N LYS A 80 -5.05 -6.72 -11.15
CA LYS A 80 -4.95 -7.31 -9.81
C LYS A 80 -6.21 -8.10 -9.45
N GLN A 81 -7.40 -7.54 -9.68
CA GLN A 81 -8.65 -8.21 -9.35
C GLN A 81 -8.83 -9.50 -10.14
N ILE A 82 -8.51 -9.49 -11.44
CA ILE A 82 -8.54 -10.70 -12.27
C ILE A 82 -7.59 -11.79 -11.72
N LEU A 83 -6.39 -11.41 -11.30
CA LEU A 83 -5.42 -12.37 -10.75
C LEU A 83 -5.89 -12.95 -9.40
N ILE A 84 -6.57 -12.17 -8.57
CA ILE A 84 -7.19 -12.64 -7.33
C ILE A 84 -8.33 -13.60 -7.64
N ASP A 85 -9.26 -13.20 -8.51
CA ASP A 85 -10.45 -13.98 -8.86
C ASP A 85 -10.10 -15.30 -9.58
N SER A 86 -8.95 -15.35 -10.26
CA SER A 86 -8.43 -16.56 -10.89
C SER A 86 -7.81 -17.57 -9.92
N GLY A 87 -7.65 -17.22 -8.63
CA GLY A 87 -7.05 -18.07 -7.60
C GLY A 87 -5.54 -18.28 -7.72
N VAL A 88 -4.85 -17.51 -8.58
CA VAL A 88 -3.39 -17.64 -8.79
C VAL A 88 -2.63 -17.48 -7.48
N SER A 89 -3.04 -16.54 -6.62
CA SER A 89 -2.37 -16.31 -5.33
C SER A 89 -2.43 -17.53 -4.41
N ASP A 90 -3.60 -18.14 -4.30
CA ASP A 90 -3.81 -19.33 -3.45
C ASP A 90 -3.08 -20.55 -4.02
N TYR A 91 -3.07 -20.71 -5.34
CA TYR A 91 -2.36 -21.80 -6.01
C TYR A 91 -0.83 -21.71 -5.77
N ILE A 92 -0.24 -20.52 -5.89
CA ILE A 92 1.18 -20.30 -5.60
C ILE A 92 1.49 -20.63 -4.14
N GLY A 93 0.63 -20.19 -3.22
CA GLY A 93 0.78 -20.47 -1.80
C GLY A 93 0.77 -21.97 -1.48
N GLN A 94 -0.16 -22.70 -2.06
CA GLN A 94 -0.26 -24.16 -1.89
C GLN A 94 1.00 -24.87 -2.42
N LEU A 95 1.49 -24.50 -3.61
CA LEU A 95 2.70 -25.08 -4.18
C LEU A 95 3.93 -24.94 -3.29
N LEU A 96 4.02 -23.85 -2.55
CA LEU A 96 5.17 -23.54 -1.68
C LEU A 96 5.01 -24.11 -0.27
N SER A 97 3.79 -24.38 0.19
CA SER A 97 3.53 -24.87 1.55
C SER A 97 4.10 -26.25 1.85
N ASP A 98 4.24 -27.10 0.84
CA ASP A 98 4.78 -28.47 0.97
C ASP A 98 6.32 -28.52 0.93
N SER A 99 6.98 -27.36 0.93
CA SER A 99 8.44 -27.29 0.86
C SER A 99 9.11 -27.47 2.23
N ASN A 100 10.32 -28.09 2.25
CA ASN A 100 11.17 -28.21 3.43
C ASN A 100 11.97 -26.93 3.77
N ILE A 101 11.48 -25.75 3.37
CA ILE A 101 12.14 -24.46 3.59
C ILE A 101 11.80 -23.95 4.99
N SER A 102 12.74 -23.21 5.63
CA SER A 102 12.45 -22.52 6.88
C SER A 102 11.16 -21.70 6.79
N PRO A 103 10.23 -21.80 7.76
CA PRO A 103 8.94 -21.11 7.72
C PRO A 103 9.04 -19.59 7.48
N LEU A 104 10.06 -18.93 8.01
CA LEU A 104 10.29 -17.48 7.80
C LEU A 104 10.69 -17.17 6.35
N ILE A 105 11.59 -17.97 5.77
CA ILE A 105 11.99 -17.82 4.37
C ILE A 105 10.82 -18.16 3.45
N LEU A 106 10.06 -19.20 3.78
CA LEU A 106 8.88 -19.62 3.03
C LEU A 106 7.81 -18.51 2.99
N ALA A 107 7.52 -17.91 4.14
CA ALA A 107 6.57 -16.81 4.23
C ALA A 107 7.00 -15.59 3.40
N TRP A 108 8.29 -15.25 3.46
CA TRP A 108 8.87 -14.21 2.62
C TRP A 108 8.77 -14.53 1.12
N LEU A 109 9.08 -15.79 0.72
CA LEU A 109 8.97 -16.23 -0.67
C LEU A 109 7.54 -16.20 -1.18
N ILE A 110 6.57 -16.70 -0.40
CA ILE A 110 5.15 -16.67 -0.75
C ILE A 110 4.71 -15.21 -1.00
N ALA A 111 5.01 -14.31 -0.05
CA ALA A 111 4.69 -12.90 -0.20
C ALA A 111 5.37 -12.28 -1.44
N THR A 112 6.65 -12.59 -1.68
CA THR A 112 7.41 -12.13 -2.84
C THR A 112 6.80 -12.58 -4.17
N VAL A 113 6.48 -13.86 -4.31
CA VAL A 113 5.93 -14.40 -5.56
C VAL A 113 4.56 -13.81 -5.84
N ILE A 114 3.69 -13.73 -4.82
CA ILE A 114 2.37 -13.10 -4.96
C ILE A 114 2.54 -11.61 -5.31
N ARG A 115 3.48 -10.90 -4.67
CA ARG A 115 3.79 -9.49 -4.94
C ARG A 115 4.15 -9.25 -6.40
N VAL A 116 5.07 -10.06 -6.93
CA VAL A 116 5.50 -9.96 -8.33
C VAL A 116 4.36 -10.24 -9.30
N CYS A 117 3.52 -11.23 -9.01
CA CYS A 117 2.40 -11.59 -9.88
C CYS A 117 1.26 -10.56 -9.84
N VAL A 118 0.86 -10.12 -8.63
CA VAL A 118 -0.36 -9.32 -8.42
C VAL A 118 -0.08 -7.81 -8.41
N GLY A 119 1.15 -7.40 -8.13
CA GLY A 119 1.55 -5.99 -8.12
C GLY A 119 1.00 -5.18 -6.93
N SER A 120 0.54 -5.82 -5.86
CA SER A 120 -0.01 -5.15 -4.68
C SER A 120 0.61 -5.70 -3.41
N GLU A 121 1.29 -4.85 -2.67
CA GLU A 121 1.89 -5.18 -1.37
C GLU A 121 0.85 -5.64 -0.34
N ASN A 122 -0.30 -4.95 -0.27
CA ASN A 122 -1.37 -5.27 0.67
C ASN A 122 -1.96 -6.66 0.38
N VAL A 123 -2.22 -6.96 -0.91
CA VAL A 123 -2.75 -8.27 -1.32
C VAL A 123 -1.72 -9.36 -1.06
N ALA A 124 -0.46 -9.13 -1.43
CA ALA A 124 0.61 -10.09 -1.20
C ALA A 124 0.78 -10.40 0.29
N GLY A 125 0.84 -9.35 1.13
CA GLY A 125 0.99 -9.49 2.57
C GLY A 125 -0.18 -10.23 3.22
N LEU A 126 -1.42 -9.81 2.96
CA LEU A 126 -2.61 -10.43 3.55
C LEU A 126 -2.83 -11.86 3.07
N THR A 127 -2.64 -12.14 1.78
CA THR A 127 -2.77 -13.50 1.23
C THR A 127 -1.68 -14.41 1.79
N ALA A 128 -0.42 -13.96 1.80
CA ALA A 128 0.67 -14.74 2.41
C ALA A 128 0.41 -15.02 3.89
N ALA A 129 -0.07 -14.04 4.65
CA ALA A 129 -0.41 -14.22 6.06
C ALA A 129 -1.49 -15.30 6.26
N GLY A 130 -2.54 -15.29 5.42
CA GLY A 130 -3.58 -16.34 5.45
C GLY A 130 -3.03 -17.74 5.17
N ILE A 131 -2.14 -17.86 4.17
CA ILE A 131 -1.54 -19.14 3.76
C ILE A 131 -0.59 -19.70 4.82
N VAL A 132 0.24 -18.85 5.45
CA VAL A 132 1.24 -19.31 6.43
C VAL A 132 0.71 -19.43 7.85
N LEU A 133 -0.52 -18.98 8.13
CA LEU A 133 -1.12 -19.07 9.47
C LEU A 133 -1.05 -20.47 10.10
N PRO A 134 -1.35 -21.57 9.35
CA PRO A 134 -1.18 -22.92 9.88
C PRO A 134 0.26 -23.28 10.24
N LEU A 135 1.25 -22.71 9.55
CA LEU A 135 2.66 -22.96 9.82
C LEU A 135 3.08 -22.39 11.18
N VAL A 136 2.60 -21.19 11.53
CA VAL A 136 2.86 -20.60 12.86
C VAL A 136 2.38 -21.52 13.97
N SER A 137 1.16 -22.05 13.83
CA SER A 137 0.55 -22.94 14.83
C SER A 137 1.27 -24.28 14.95
N ASN A 138 1.80 -24.82 13.85
CA ASN A 138 2.36 -26.16 13.80
C ASN A 138 3.88 -26.22 14.04
N THR A 139 4.62 -25.13 13.77
CA THR A 139 6.09 -25.13 13.87
C THR A 139 6.62 -24.39 15.09
N GLY A 140 5.77 -23.65 15.81
CA GLY A 140 6.20 -22.85 16.98
C GLY A 140 7.10 -21.67 16.62
N VAL A 141 7.16 -21.28 15.33
CA VAL A 141 7.91 -20.08 14.89
C VAL A 141 7.30 -18.83 15.48
N ASN A 142 8.15 -17.88 15.86
CA ASN A 142 7.73 -16.60 16.42
C ASN A 142 6.83 -15.84 15.43
N ALA A 143 5.60 -15.52 15.86
CA ALA A 143 4.59 -14.89 15.02
C ALA A 143 4.98 -13.46 14.60
N GLU A 144 5.68 -12.73 15.45
CA GLU A 144 6.14 -11.36 15.14
C GLU A 144 7.19 -11.38 14.02
N LEU A 145 8.12 -12.32 14.07
CA LEU A 145 9.10 -12.51 12.99
C LEU A 145 8.44 -12.96 11.69
N MET A 146 7.39 -13.78 11.77
CA MET A 146 6.59 -14.17 10.60
C MET A 146 5.95 -12.96 9.93
N VAL A 147 5.35 -12.05 10.70
CA VAL A 147 4.76 -10.80 10.18
C VAL A 147 5.82 -9.93 9.50
N LEU A 148 7.01 -9.79 10.11
CA LEU A 148 8.11 -9.03 9.52
C LEU A 148 8.64 -9.68 8.22
N ALA A 149 8.72 -11.01 8.18
CA ALA A 149 9.12 -11.75 6.97
C ALA A 149 8.12 -11.51 5.83
N ILE A 150 6.81 -11.65 6.10
CA ILE A 150 5.75 -11.39 5.12
C ILE A 150 5.79 -9.93 4.65
N GLY A 151 5.89 -8.98 5.58
CA GLY A 151 5.96 -7.55 5.27
C GLY A 151 7.14 -7.21 4.36
N SER A 152 8.33 -7.74 4.66
CA SER A 152 9.51 -7.53 3.81
C SER A 152 9.38 -8.20 2.43
N GLY A 153 8.78 -9.39 2.35
CA GLY A 153 8.50 -10.06 1.09
C GLY A 153 7.48 -9.34 0.22
N SER A 154 6.48 -8.69 0.83
CA SER A 154 5.45 -7.94 0.11
C SER A 154 5.96 -6.65 -0.57
N LEU A 155 7.17 -6.19 -0.24
CA LEU A 155 7.82 -5.05 -0.89
C LEU A 155 8.64 -5.43 -2.13
N MET A 156 8.91 -6.73 -2.33
CA MET A 156 9.83 -7.19 -3.35
C MET A 156 9.40 -6.83 -4.77
N LEU A 157 10.38 -6.38 -5.58
CA LEU A 157 10.26 -6.24 -7.03
C LEU A 157 9.02 -5.44 -7.49
N SER A 158 8.72 -4.30 -6.84
CA SER A 158 7.71 -3.37 -7.33
C SER A 158 8.02 -2.93 -8.76
N HIS A 159 7.11 -3.17 -9.72
CA HIS A 159 7.33 -2.89 -11.14
C HIS A 159 6.03 -2.43 -11.83
N VAL A 160 5.94 -2.59 -13.13
CA VAL A 160 4.87 -2.01 -13.97
C VAL A 160 3.45 -2.45 -13.66
N ASN A 161 3.24 -3.48 -12.85
CA ASN A 161 1.92 -3.90 -12.38
C ASN A 161 1.51 -3.23 -11.04
N ASP A 162 2.39 -2.43 -10.46
CA ASP A 162 2.18 -1.74 -9.19
C ASP A 162 1.80 -0.27 -9.40
N SER A 163 0.72 0.16 -8.77
CA SER A 163 0.29 1.57 -8.79
C SER A 163 1.32 2.52 -8.15
N GLY A 164 2.05 2.06 -7.12
CA GLY A 164 3.12 2.83 -6.46
C GLY A 164 4.26 3.14 -7.42
N PHE A 165 4.65 2.17 -8.26
CA PHE A 165 5.65 2.34 -9.30
C PHE A 165 5.29 3.49 -10.27
N TRP A 166 4.03 3.54 -10.72
CA TRP A 166 3.57 4.57 -11.64
C TRP A 166 3.41 5.92 -10.96
N MET A 167 2.96 5.95 -9.71
CA MET A 167 2.91 7.19 -8.94
C MET A 167 4.31 7.79 -8.78
N PHE A 168 5.30 6.98 -8.38
CA PHE A 168 6.67 7.43 -8.24
C PHE A 168 7.23 7.97 -9.56
N LYS A 169 7.02 7.21 -10.66
CA LYS A 169 7.42 7.63 -12.00
C LYS A 169 6.88 9.02 -12.37
N GLU A 170 5.58 9.24 -12.18
CA GLU A 170 4.93 10.49 -12.58
C GLU A 170 5.31 11.67 -11.66
N TYR A 171 5.35 11.46 -10.34
CA TYR A 171 5.74 12.53 -9.40
C TYR A 171 7.16 13.02 -9.60
N PHE A 172 8.09 12.14 -9.94
CA PHE A 172 9.49 12.49 -10.19
C PHE A 172 9.82 12.68 -11.66
N ASN A 173 8.82 12.63 -12.55
CA ASN A 173 8.96 12.78 -14.00
C ASN A 173 10.06 11.88 -14.58
N LEU A 174 10.07 10.62 -14.17
CA LEU A 174 11.04 9.61 -14.58
C LEU A 174 10.56 8.82 -15.79
N SER A 175 11.49 8.26 -16.55
CA SER A 175 11.20 7.20 -17.52
C SER A 175 10.93 5.87 -16.80
N VAL A 176 10.29 4.92 -17.46
CA VAL A 176 10.08 3.55 -16.93
C VAL A 176 11.43 2.91 -16.53
N LYS A 177 12.48 3.10 -17.35
CA LYS A 177 13.81 2.56 -17.07
C LYS A 177 14.42 3.14 -15.79
N GLU A 178 14.31 4.45 -15.60
CA GLU A 178 14.81 5.12 -14.40
C GLU A 178 14.01 4.70 -13.16
N THR A 179 12.70 4.53 -13.28
CA THR A 179 11.86 4.04 -12.19
C THR A 179 12.23 2.61 -11.80
N LEU A 180 12.48 1.73 -12.76
CA LEU A 180 12.98 0.37 -12.49
C LEU A 180 14.34 0.37 -11.80
N SER A 181 15.25 1.27 -12.19
CA SER A 181 16.58 1.34 -11.60
C SER A 181 16.65 2.07 -10.25
N THR A 182 15.62 2.78 -9.86
CA THR A 182 15.53 3.51 -8.59
C THR A 182 14.50 2.88 -7.65
N TRP A 183 13.22 3.03 -7.93
CA TRP A 183 12.12 2.55 -7.10
C TRP A 183 12.16 1.04 -6.89
N THR A 184 12.22 0.25 -7.99
CA THR A 184 12.22 -1.22 -7.89
C THR A 184 13.45 -1.74 -7.15
N VAL A 185 14.63 -1.13 -7.39
CA VAL A 185 15.87 -1.50 -6.68
C VAL A 185 15.79 -1.14 -5.20
N MET A 186 15.25 0.05 -4.87
CA MET A 186 15.06 0.48 -3.49
C MET A 186 14.13 -0.48 -2.73
N GLU A 187 12.93 -0.73 -3.26
CA GLU A 187 11.94 -1.64 -2.68
C GLU A 187 12.51 -3.05 -2.49
N THR A 188 13.19 -3.58 -3.52
CA THR A 188 13.85 -4.89 -3.47
C THR A 188 14.94 -4.93 -2.39
N THR A 189 15.74 -3.87 -2.27
CA THR A 189 16.78 -3.78 -1.25
C THR A 189 16.17 -3.81 0.16
N VAL A 190 15.10 -3.04 0.39
CA VAL A 190 14.38 -3.05 1.67
C VAL A 190 13.81 -4.43 1.98
N GLY A 191 13.20 -5.11 0.98
CA GLY A 191 12.65 -6.44 1.14
C GLY A 191 13.70 -7.51 1.48
N VAL A 192 14.88 -7.46 0.84
CA VAL A 192 16.00 -8.38 1.13
C VAL A 192 16.61 -8.08 2.50
N MET A 193 16.88 -6.81 2.79
CA MET A 193 17.44 -6.42 4.11
C MET A 193 16.46 -6.73 5.25
N GLY A 194 15.16 -6.61 5.01
CA GLY A 194 14.12 -7.02 5.95
C GLY A 194 14.21 -8.51 6.28
N LEU A 195 14.33 -9.38 5.26
CA LEU A 195 14.53 -10.82 5.49
C LEU A 195 15.81 -11.10 6.28
N ILE A 196 16.92 -10.47 5.90
CA ILE A 196 18.19 -10.62 6.63
C ILE A 196 18.01 -10.24 8.10
N GLY A 197 17.36 -9.10 8.37
CA GLY A 197 17.06 -8.67 9.74
C GLY A 197 16.22 -9.68 10.51
N VAL A 198 15.18 -10.23 9.90
CA VAL A 198 14.33 -11.28 10.48
C VAL A 198 15.16 -12.54 10.82
N LEU A 199 16.02 -12.99 9.92
CA LEU A 199 16.85 -14.17 10.14
C LEU A 199 17.89 -13.94 11.26
N ILE A 200 18.45 -12.73 11.35
CA ILE A 200 19.34 -12.36 12.45
C ILE A 200 18.57 -12.38 13.78
N LEU A 201 17.40 -11.75 13.84
CA LEU A 201 16.58 -11.73 15.06
C LEU A 201 16.12 -13.14 15.49
N ASN A 202 15.91 -14.03 14.54
CA ASN A 202 15.53 -15.42 14.83
C ASN A 202 16.70 -16.27 15.37
N ALA A 203 17.94 -15.79 15.26
CA ALA A 203 19.12 -16.49 15.76
C ALA A 203 19.44 -16.19 17.23
N PHE A 204 18.76 -15.19 17.83
CA PHE A 204 18.87 -14.79 19.25
C PHE A 204 17.62 -15.19 20.03
#